data_1603cc989a615c1b736491b189afca1b
#
_entry.id   1603cc989a615c1b736491b189afca1b
#
_cell.length_a   1.000
_cell.length_b   1.000
_cell.length_c   1.000
_cell.angle_alpha   90.00
_cell.angle_beta   90.00
_cell.angle_gamma   90.00
#
_symmetry.space_group_name_H-M   'P 1'
#
loop_
_entity.id
_entity.type
_entity.pdbx_description
1 polymer ?
#
loop_
_entity_poly.entity_id
_entity_poly.type
_entity_poly.pdbx_seq_one_letter_code
_entity_poly.pdbx_strand_id
1 'polypeptide(L)'
;MGNRLKEKKSLSIRIKLSLLIVSLIVLSVSVIELYSYFSRAADIETAVRKEQLNTAILTASRLETEIARTVSVLQTAACNEAFISEDKNTIIKALKNIKDQNEIFSTVFLVDSMLNKLNEKSETGSLATREYMQEVKKIQKTVISHEILISQSTKKPSIMIATPIKINGAPESYLGISVNTDYLQRIVNEVKSSESEYTFAFDGKNGLVFAHPDAEYIGKLKVLNPDEPDKKLIAPQLREAVELATNGNSGSTVYTFNGEKIIAAYANIPGTNLGVVTRMTHQNAMAPIRRERNISLLITFIASLLGFALAYFLSKFISDPIKKVSNMSKIISKGDFSKTSDIVKSKNNDEISCLQESFGVMADMLKTTMHQIHDATIQIASASGELQISSEKSAQASEQVAVAVSEVSQGAVNQAEAADKTLQAVKKMSERVKDIAIHACSAENVSKSSSLAVESGEKAINHAVQ
;
A
#
# COMPACT_ATOMS: atom_id res chain seq x y z
N MET A 1 -68.61 29.01 -30.05
CA MET A 1 -67.69 28.01 -29.53
C MET A 1 -66.23 28.47 -29.79
N GLY A 2 -65.63 29.13 -28.85
CA GLY A 2 -64.32 29.75 -29.01
C GLY A 2 -63.24 28.78 -28.55
N ASN A 3 -62.38 28.36 -29.46
CA ASN A 3 -61.21 27.53 -29.24
C ASN A 3 -60.12 28.42 -28.66
N ARG A 4 -59.97 28.49 -27.32
CA ARG A 4 -58.82 29.08 -26.65
C ARG A 4 -57.63 28.13 -26.84
N LEU A 5 -56.85 28.37 -27.89
CA LEU A 5 -55.50 27.82 -28.01
C LEU A 5 -54.73 28.25 -26.78
N LYS A 6 -54.38 27.28 -25.91
CA LYS A 6 -53.44 27.47 -24.82
C LYS A 6 -52.10 27.89 -25.44
N GLU A 7 -51.76 29.19 -25.38
CA GLU A 7 -50.42 29.67 -25.67
C GLU A 7 -49.44 28.89 -24.77
N LYS A 8 -48.71 27.97 -25.35
CA LYS A 8 -47.53 27.38 -24.69
C LYS A 8 -46.61 28.55 -24.33
N LYS A 9 -46.52 28.88 -23.04
CA LYS A 9 -45.53 29.85 -22.54
C LYS A 9 -44.15 29.36 -22.95
N SER A 10 -43.63 29.80 -24.09
CA SER A 10 -42.25 29.52 -24.50
C SER A 10 -41.34 30.18 -23.51
N LEU A 11 -40.45 29.39 -22.92
CA LEU A 11 -39.36 29.91 -22.06
C LEU A 11 -38.68 31.08 -22.78
N SER A 12 -38.43 32.17 -22.05
CA SER A 12 -37.73 33.32 -22.61
C SER A 12 -36.34 32.90 -23.11
N ILE A 13 -35.89 33.54 -24.18
CA ILE A 13 -34.55 33.33 -24.77
C ILE A 13 -33.46 33.37 -23.67
N ARG A 14 -33.64 34.26 -22.69
CA ARG A 14 -32.80 34.39 -21.51
C ARG A 14 -32.66 33.05 -20.73
N ILE A 15 -33.78 32.38 -20.44
CA ILE A 15 -33.79 31.13 -19.69
C ILE A 15 -33.21 29.99 -20.55
N LYS A 16 -33.53 29.95 -21.86
CA LYS A 16 -33.02 28.94 -22.78
C LYS A 16 -31.51 29.02 -22.92
N LEU A 17 -30.97 30.22 -23.10
CA LEU A 17 -29.52 30.42 -23.23
C LEU A 17 -28.76 30.09 -21.94
N SER A 18 -29.31 30.52 -20.79
CA SER A 18 -28.72 30.18 -19.48
C SER A 18 -28.75 28.67 -19.23
N LEU A 19 -29.83 27.99 -19.54
CA LEU A 19 -29.92 26.53 -19.40
C LEU A 19 -28.94 25.79 -20.34
N LEU A 20 -28.81 26.30 -21.57
CA LEU A 20 -27.91 25.67 -22.55
C LEU A 20 -26.43 25.78 -22.12
N ILE A 21 -26.03 26.97 -21.67
CA ILE A 21 -24.67 27.20 -21.16
C ILE A 21 -24.41 26.32 -19.90
N VAL A 22 -25.35 26.32 -18.96
CA VAL A 22 -25.23 25.51 -17.73
C VAL A 22 -25.19 24.03 -18.06
N SER A 23 -26.05 23.54 -18.99
CA SER A 23 -26.03 22.13 -19.37
C SER A 23 -24.70 21.70 -20.02
N LEU A 24 -24.09 22.59 -20.80
CA LEU A 24 -22.82 22.34 -21.46
C LEU A 24 -21.66 22.29 -20.44
N ILE A 25 -21.67 23.20 -19.47
CA ILE A 25 -20.70 23.21 -18.36
C ILE A 25 -20.86 21.93 -17.51
N VAL A 26 -22.07 21.59 -17.12
CA VAL A 26 -22.33 20.40 -16.30
C VAL A 26 -21.94 19.14 -17.07
N LEU A 27 -22.24 19.05 -18.35
CA LEU A 27 -21.88 17.88 -19.17
C LEU A 27 -20.36 17.74 -19.30
N SER A 28 -19.66 18.80 -19.64
CA SER A 28 -18.19 18.77 -19.80
C SER A 28 -17.48 18.43 -18.50
N VAL A 29 -17.89 19.04 -17.39
CA VAL A 29 -17.33 18.74 -16.06
C VAL A 29 -17.64 17.30 -15.66
N SER A 30 -18.87 16.83 -15.87
CA SER A 30 -19.24 15.44 -15.54
C SER A 30 -18.45 14.41 -16.33
N VAL A 31 -18.16 14.67 -17.61
CA VAL A 31 -17.33 13.76 -18.42
C VAL A 31 -15.89 13.73 -17.91
N ILE A 32 -15.31 14.88 -17.59
CA ILE A 32 -13.95 14.97 -17.04
C ILE A 32 -13.86 14.27 -15.68
N GLU A 33 -14.84 14.47 -14.83
CA GLU A 33 -14.92 13.82 -13.52
C GLU A 33 -15.04 12.30 -13.62
N LEU A 34 -15.91 11.82 -14.52
CA LEU A 34 -16.09 10.39 -14.73
C LEU A 34 -14.81 9.73 -15.24
N TYR A 35 -14.16 10.35 -16.21
CA TYR A 35 -12.85 9.89 -16.73
C TYR A 35 -11.79 9.89 -15.61
N SER A 36 -11.68 10.99 -14.88
CA SER A 36 -10.74 11.13 -13.75
C SER A 36 -10.97 10.09 -12.65
N TYR A 37 -12.23 9.79 -12.35
CA TYR A 37 -12.59 8.77 -11.37
C TYR A 37 -12.11 7.37 -11.79
N PHE A 38 -12.39 6.96 -13.03
CA PHE A 38 -11.98 5.64 -13.51
C PHE A 38 -10.45 5.51 -13.64
N SER A 39 -9.77 6.54 -14.14
CA SER A 39 -8.31 6.56 -14.23
C SER A 39 -7.66 6.45 -12.85
N ARG A 40 -8.07 7.27 -11.90
CA ARG A 40 -7.53 7.27 -10.54
C ARG A 40 -7.85 5.99 -9.79
N ALA A 41 -9.01 5.38 -10.01
CA ALA A 41 -9.35 4.12 -9.36
C ALA A 41 -8.40 2.99 -9.78
N ALA A 42 -8.04 2.91 -11.05
CA ALA A 42 -7.07 1.94 -11.56
C ALA A 42 -5.65 2.19 -11.02
N ASP A 43 -5.24 3.47 -10.99
CA ASP A 43 -3.94 3.87 -10.49
C ASP A 43 -3.78 3.54 -8.99
N ILE A 44 -4.81 3.82 -8.20
CA ILE A 44 -4.81 3.53 -6.77
C ILE A 44 -4.83 2.02 -6.50
N GLU A 45 -5.63 1.23 -7.23
CA GLU A 45 -5.59 -0.22 -7.05
C GLU A 45 -4.18 -0.75 -7.33
N THR A 46 -3.52 -0.26 -8.38
CA THR A 46 -2.14 -0.63 -8.74
C THR A 46 -1.14 -0.19 -7.68
N ALA A 47 -1.26 1.04 -7.18
CA ALA A 47 -0.40 1.57 -6.13
C ALA A 47 -0.55 0.77 -4.82
N VAL A 48 -1.79 0.48 -4.41
CA VAL A 48 -2.08 -0.32 -3.22
C VAL A 48 -1.55 -1.75 -3.36
N ARG A 49 -1.71 -2.39 -4.52
CA ARG A 49 -1.11 -3.72 -4.76
C ARG A 49 0.40 -3.71 -4.57
N LYS A 50 1.07 -2.68 -5.10
CA LYS A 50 2.52 -2.51 -4.95
C LYS A 50 2.92 -2.25 -3.49
N GLU A 51 2.16 -1.41 -2.81
CA GLU A 51 2.38 -1.12 -1.39
C GLU A 51 2.20 -2.37 -0.53
N GLN A 52 1.12 -3.12 -0.73
CA GLN A 52 0.88 -4.39 -0.04
C GLN A 52 2.02 -5.39 -0.28
N LEU A 53 2.50 -5.48 -1.52
CA LEU A 53 3.63 -6.34 -1.86
C LEU A 53 4.91 -5.92 -1.13
N ASN A 54 5.21 -4.62 -1.09
CA ASN A 54 6.36 -4.10 -0.37
C ASN A 54 6.24 -4.39 1.14
N THR A 55 5.06 -4.23 1.73
CA THR A 55 4.80 -4.56 3.14
C THR A 55 4.99 -6.05 3.40
N ALA A 56 4.49 -6.92 2.53
CA ALA A 56 4.67 -8.36 2.65
C ALA A 56 6.16 -8.74 2.59
N ILE A 57 6.90 -8.22 1.62
CA ILE A 57 8.35 -8.47 1.46
C ILE A 57 9.11 -7.94 2.67
N LEU A 58 8.80 -6.73 3.14
CA LEU A 58 9.47 -6.14 4.30
C LEU A 58 9.21 -6.96 5.57
N THR A 59 7.97 -7.42 5.76
CA THR A 59 7.61 -8.28 6.90
C THR A 59 8.34 -9.61 6.83
N ALA A 60 8.38 -10.24 5.66
CA ALA A 60 9.11 -11.48 5.43
C ALA A 60 10.61 -11.32 5.72
N SER A 61 11.24 -10.24 5.25
CA SER A 61 12.65 -9.95 5.48
C SER A 61 12.97 -9.66 6.97
N ARG A 62 12.06 -8.99 7.68
CA ARG A 62 12.22 -8.81 9.13
C ARG A 62 12.15 -10.13 9.87
N LEU A 63 11.18 -10.99 9.53
CA LEU A 63 11.06 -12.33 10.12
C LEU A 63 12.28 -13.19 9.78
N GLU A 64 12.76 -13.16 8.54
CA GLU A 64 14.02 -13.81 8.13
C GLU A 64 15.19 -13.37 9.02
N THR A 65 15.36 -12.07 9.20
CA THR A 65 16.45 -11.50 10.02
C THR A 65 16.38 -12.00 11.46
N GLU A 66 15.20 -12.01 12.05
CA GLU A 66 15.00 -12.48 13.43
C GLU A 66 15.20 -14.00 13.56
N ILE A 67 14.74 -14.77 12.59
CA ILE A 67 14.99 -16.23 12.56
C ILE A 67 16.50 -16.51 12.38
N ALA A 68 17.17 -15.81 11.47
CA ALA A 68 18.61 -15.96 11.26
C ALA A 68 19.43 -15.57 12.51
N ARG A 69 19.04 -14.48 13.17
CA ARG A 69 19.61 -14.09 14.46
C ARG A 69 19.39 -15.17 15.51
N THR A 70 18.20 -15.70 15.59
CA THR A 70 17.82 -16.80 16.49
C THR A 70 18.69 -18.04 16.27
N VAL A 71 18.87 -18.42 15.01
CA VAL A 71 19.78 -19.52 14.63
C VAL A 71 21.22 -19.25 15.09
N SER A 72 21.73 -18.04 14.87
CA SER A 72 23.09 -17.66 15.25
C SER A 72 23.30 -17.72 16.76
N VAL A 73 22.32 -17.23 17.53
CA VAL A 73 22.35 -17.30 19.00
C VAL A 73 22.34 -18.77 19.46
N LEU A 74 21.49 -19.60 18.86
CA LEU A 74 21.41 -21.01 19.18
C LEU A 74 22.73 -21.75 18.88
N GLN A 75 23.35 -21.48 17.73
CA GLN A 75 24.63 -22.05 17.35
C GLN A 75 25.77 -21.65 18.32
N THR A 76 25.78 -20.39 18.73
CA THR A 76 26.74 -19.90 19.74
C THR A 76 26.49 -20.55 21.09
N ALA A 77 25.22 -20.67 21.49
CA ALA A 77 24.87 -21.33 22.73
C ALA A 77 25.23 -22.82 22.75
N ALA A 78 25.18 -23.50 21.60
CA ALA A 78 25.56 -24.90 21.46
C ALA A 78 27.07 -25.20 21.71
N CYS A 79 27.89 -24.16 21.73
CA CYS A 79 29.31 -24.29 22.09
C CYS A 79 29.56 -24.27 23.62
N ASN A 80 28.52 -24.26 24.45
CA ASN A 80 28.66 -24.18 25.90
C ASN A 80 29.10 -25.56 26.48
N GLU A 81 30.23 -25.56 27.15
CA GLU A 81 30.80 -26.77 27.75
C GLU A 81 29.92 -27.44 28.82
N ALA A 82 28.94 -26.69 29.37
CA ALA A 82 27.98 -27.26 30.30
C ALA A 82 27.16 -28.43 29.67
N PHE A 83 27.06 -28.51 28.36
CA PHE A 83 26.29 -29.56 27.67
C PHE A 83 27.03 -30.91 27.56
N ILE A 84 28.32 -30.95 27.86
CA ILE A 84 29.08 -32.21 28.01
C ILE A 84 29.17 -32.66 29.46
N SER A 85 28.63 -31.90 30.39
CA SER A 85 28.59 -32.26 31.80
C SER A 85 27.66 -33.47 32.04
N GLU A 86 28.08 -34.37 32.89
CA GLU A 86 27.22 -35.46 33.37
C GLU A 86 26.21 -34.98 34.43
N ASP A 87 26.47 -33.78 35.02
CA ASP A 87 25.55 -33.20 36.01
C ASP A 87 24.32 -32.54 35.34
N LYS A 88 23.18 -33.16 35.51
CA LYS A 88 21.90 -32.70 35.01
C LYS A 88 21.54 -31.28 35.49
N ASN A 89 21.94 -30.89 36.70
CA ASN A 89 21.64 -29.56 37.25
C ASN A 89 22.45 -28.49 36.54
N THR A 90 23.69 -28.79 36.20
CA THR A 90 24.57 -27.90 35.41
C THR A 90 23.97 -27.65 34.04
N ILE A 91 23.46 -28.71 33.36
CA ILE A 91 22.81 -28.64 32.07
C ILE A 91 21.53 -27.77 32.18
N ILE A 92 20.65 -28.05 33.15
CA ILE A 92 19.40 -27.30 33.34
C ILE A 92 19.68 -25.83 33.61
N LYS A 93 20.69 -25.52 34.43
CA LYS A 93 21.10 -24.13 34.71
C LYS A 93 21.56 -23.41 33.45
N ALA A 94 22.34 -24.08 32.60
CA ALA A 94 22.75 -23.54 31.31
C ALA A 94 21.58 -23.29 30.38
N LEU A 95 20.67 -24.27 30.23
CA LEU A 95 19.45 -24.12 29.41
C LEU A 95 18.57 -22.95 29.89
N LYS A 96 18.39 -22.82 31.21
CA LYS A 96 17.62 -21.74 31.82
C LYS A 96 18.26 -20.38 31.55
N ASN A 97 19.59 -20.27 31.72
CA ASN A 97 20.32 -19.04 31.47
C ASN A 97 20.16 -18.59 29.99
N ILE A 98 20.30 -19.51 29.05
CA ILE A 98 20.11 -19.24 27.61
C ILE A 98 18.68 -18.75 27.35
N LYS A 99 17.68 -19.39 27.95
CA LYS A 99 16.27 -19.00 27.80
C LYS A 99 16.03 -17.59 28.37
N ASP A 100 16.47 -17.34 29.59
CA ASP A 100 16.20 -16.09 30.32
C ASP A 100 16.88 -14.88 29.67
N GLN A 101 17.97 -15.09 28.92
CA GLN A 101 18.65 -14.05 28.14
C GLN A 101 18.02 -13.76 26.78
N ASN A 102 17.07 -14.58 26.32
CA ASN A 102 16.50 -14.46 24.97
C ASN A 102 14.96 -14.57 25.00
N GLU A 103 14.30 -13.44 24.92
CA GLU A 103 12.82 -13.33 24.95
C GLU A 103 12.13 -14.15 23.84
N ILE A 104 12.81 -14.28 22.69
CA ILE A 104 12.30 -15.06 21.56
C ILE A 104 12.24 -16.57 21.84
N PHE A 105 12.97 -17.07 22.86
CA PHE A 105 12.98 -18.49 23.21
C PHE A 105 11.81 -18.80 24.16
N SER A 106 10.87 -19.60 23.69
CA SER A 106 9.76 -20.10 24.52
C SER A 106 10.24 -21.22 25.44
N THR A 107 11.03 -22.17 24.90
CA THR A 107 11.72 -23.23 25.64
C THR A 107 13.10 -23.49 25.03
N VAL A 108 14.03 -23.94 25.86
CA VAL A 108 15.36 -24.40 25.42
C VAL A 108 15.54 -25.83 25.93
N PHE A 109 16.00 -26.72 25.09
CA PHE A 109 16.14 -28.13 25.45
C PHE A 109 17.38 -28.77 24.82
N LEU A 110 17.98 -29.66 25.58
CA LEU A 110 19.04 -30.53 25.10
C LEU A 110 18.41 -31.85 24.65
N VAL A 111 18.94 -32.47 23.60
CA VAL A 111 18.51 -33.74 23.04
C VAL A 111 19.70 -34.65 22.90
N ASP A 112 19.56 -35.86 23.43
CA ASP A 112 20.60 -36.91 23.35
C ASP A 112 20.59 -37.64 21.98
N SER A 113 21.54 -38.53 21.78
CA SER A 113 21.67 -39.36 20.56
C SER A 113 20.46 -40.26 20.29
N MET A 114 19.67 -40.58 21.32
CA MET A 114 18.41 -41.36 21.22
C MET A 114 17.20 -40.48 20.99
N LEU A 115 17.40 -39.18 20.81
CA LEU A 115 16.38 -38.14 20.64
C LEU A 115 15.45 -37.97 21.86
N ASN A 116 15.95 -38.22 23.07
CA ASN A 116 15.28 -37.82 24.30
C ASN A 116 15.65 -36.40 24.67
N LYS A 117 14.64 -35.60 24.98
CA LYS A 117 14.86 -34.18 25.38
C LYS A 117 14.92 -34.01 26.89
N LEU A 118 15.67 -33.01 27.31
CA LEU A 118 15.68 -32.43 28.65
C LEU A 118 15.55 -30.93 28.48
N ASN A 119 14.51 -30.28 29.05
CA ASN A 119 14.34 -28.83 28.94
C ASN A 119 14.78 -28.08 30.23
N GLU A 120 14.70 -26.76 30.18
CA GLU A 120 15.06 -25.84 31.26
C GLU A 120 14.17 -25.99 32.51
N LYS A 121 13.05 -26.70 32.40
CA LYS A 121 12.14 -27.03 33.54
C LYS A 121 12.35 -28.43 34.06
N SER A 122 13.38 -29.11 33.63
CA SER A 122 13.63 -30.54 33.97
C SER A 122 12.58 -31.52 33.40
N GLU A 123 11.77 -31.07 32.43
CA GLU A 123 10.83 -31.94 31.73
C GLU A 123 11.57 -32.80 30.70
N THR A 124 11.23 -34.10 30.66
CA THR A 124 11.81 -35.03 29.70
C THR A 124 10.74 -35.53 28.72
N GLY A 125 11.16 -36.09 27.59
CA GLY A 125 10.27 -36.62 26.58
C GLY A 125 11.03 -37.07 25.34
N SER A 126 10.41 -37.85 24.48
CA SER A 126 11.01 -38.27 23.22
C SER A 126 10.63 -37.33 22.08
N LEU A 127 11.59 -37.01 21.24
CA LEU A 127 11.42 -36.24 19.98
C LEU A 127 11.71 -37.13 18.76
N ALA A 128 11.80 -38.45 18.92
CA ALA A 128 12.16 -39.37 17.85
C ALA A 128 11.17 -39.34 16.66
N THR A 129 9.91 -38.95 16.87
CA THR A 129 8.89 -38.85 15.82
C THR A 129 8.85 -37.49 15.13
N ARG A 130 9.69 -36.54 15.55
CA ARG A 130 9.71 -35.18 15.01
C ARG A 130 10.61 -35.10 13.77
N GLU A 131 10.06 -34.75 12.62
CA GLU A 131 10.79 -34.68 11.35
C GLU A 131 12.06 -33.84 11.45
N TYR A 132 11.98 -32.61 12.03
CA TYR A 132 13.15 -31.71 12.17
C TYR A 132 14.28 -32.32 13.01
N MET A 133 13.96 -33.19 13.99
CA MET A 133 14.97 -33.89 14.78
C MET A 133 15.64 -35.02 14.00
N GLN A 134 14.88 -35.72 13.18
CA GLN A 134 15.46 -36.74 12.28
C GLN A 134 16.35 -36.08 11.24
N GLU A 135 15.94 -34.92 10.75
CA GLU A 135 16.68 -34.16 9.74
C GLU A 135 17.99 -33.63 10.32
N VAL A 136 17.99 -32.95 11.50
CA VAL A 136 19.22 -32.43 12.12
C VAL A 136 20.19 -33.58 12.40
N LYS A 137 19.68 -34.75 12.83
CA LYS A 137 20.51 -35.96 13.06
C LYS A 137 21.14 -36.43 11.77
N LYS A 138 20.40 -36.44 10.66
CA LYS A 138 20.88 -36.92 9.36
C LYS A 138 21.90 -35.94 8.72
N ILE A 139 21.61 -34.65 8.69
CA ILE A 139 22.44 -33.67 7.98
C ILE A 139 23.52 -33.02 8.82
N GLN A 140 23.45 -33.19 10.13
CA GLN A 140 24.43 -32.61 11.11
C GLN A 140 24.63 -31.10 10.94
N LYS A 141 23.53 -30.38 10.61
CA LYS A 141 23.44 -28.92 10.48
C LYS A 141 22.24 -28.43 11.27
N THR A 142 22.20 -27.13 11.50
CA THR A 142 21.01 -26.49 12.10
C THR A 142 19.82 -26.65 11.18
N VAL A 143 18.69 -27.07 11.75
CA VAL A 143 17.41 -27.28 11.07
C VAL A 143 16.35 -26.39 11.71
N ILE A 144 15.57 -25.73 10.89
CA ILE A 144 14.34 -25.05 11.25
C ILE A 144 13.18 -25.95 10.83
N SER A 145 12.19 -26.17 11.69
CA SER A 145 11.05 -27.02 11.35
C SER A 145 10.31 -26.47 10.13
N HIS A 146 9.99 -27.37 9.18
CA HIS A 146 9.27 -27.01 7.94
C HIS A 146 7.79 -26.71 8.17
N GLU A 147 7.28 -26.99 9.35
CA GLU A 147 5.91 -26.75 9.77
C GLU A 147 5.87 -26.15 11.18
N ILE A 148 4.76 -25.51 11.48
CA ILE A 148 4.46 -25.05 12.83
C ILE A 148 4.03 -26.25 13.67
N LEU A 149 4.74 -26.46 14.77
CA LEU A 149 4.48 -27.56 15.69
C LEU A 149 3.87 -27.05 16.99
N ILE A 150 2.95 -27.82 17.55
CA ILE A 150 2.48 -27.53 18.91
C ILE A 150 3.58 -27.98 19.89
N SER A 151 4.12 -27.03 20.62
CA SER A 151 5.15 -27.27 21.63
C SER A 151 4.62 -28.21 22.72
N GLN A 152 5.36 -29.26 23.03
CA GLN A 152 4.96 -30.18 24.09
C GLN A 152 4.92 -29.53 25.48
N SER A 153 5.83 -28.55 25.71
CA SER A 153 5.98 -27.90 27.00
C SER A 153 5.01 -26.71 27.17
N THR A 154 4.80 -25.88 26.13
CA THR A 154 3.97 -24.67 26.23
C THR A 154 2.56 -24.84 25.70
N LYS A 155 2.30 -25.92 24.95
CA LYS A 155 1.02 -26.18 24.24
C LYS A 155 0.63 -25.07 23.24
N LYS A 156 1.60 -24.21 22.85
CA LYS A 156 1.42 -23.15 21.85
C LYS A 156 2.03 -23.56 20.50
N PRO A 157 1.53 -22.99 19.38
CA PRO A 157 2.18 -23.11 18.10
C PRO A 157 3.60 -22.56 18.20
N SER A 158 4.56 -23.20 17.58
CA SER A 158 5.98 -22.82 17.70
C SER A 158 6.78 -23.27 16.49
N ILE A 159 7.76 -22.49 16.11
CA ILE A 159 8.84 -22.90 15.20
C ILE A 159 9.89 -23.58 16.03
N MET A 160 10.28 -24.80 15.65
CA MET A 160 11.34 -25.52 16.30
C MET A 160 12.65 -25.33 15.53
N ILE A 161 13.73 -25.05 16.25
CA ILE A 161 15.06 -24.97 15.68
C ILE A 161 15.96 -25.88 16.50
N ALA A 162 16.75 -26.71 15.82
CA ALA A 162 17.72 -27.57 16.46
C ALA A 162 19.07 -27.49 15.77
N THR A 163 20.14 -27.55 16.54
CA THR A 163 21.52 -27.51 16.06
C THR A 163 22.35 -28.59 16.73
N PRO A 164 23.27 -29.26 16.01
CA PRO A 164 24.16 -30.21 16.64
C PRO A 164 25.17 -29.51 17.57
N ILE A 165 25.47 -30.11 18.69
CA ILE A 165 26.53 -29.67 19.60
C ILE A 165 27.84 -30.21 19.08
N LYS A 166 28.77 -29.30 18.74
CA LYS A 166 30.09 -29.62 18.17
C LYS A 166 31.19 -29.26 19.15
N ILE A 167 31.24 -29.95 20.27
CA ILE A 167 32.31 -29.80 21.25
C ILE A 167 33.14 -31.09 21.19
N ASN A 168 34.47 -30.95 21.11
CA ASN A 168 35.37 -32.10 21.06
C ASN A 168 35.14 -33.03 22.27
N GLY A 169 34.87 -34.32 22.01
CA GLY A 169 34.57 -35.30 23.03
C GLY A 169 33.12 -35.33 23.51
N ALA A 170 32.24 -34.45 22.98
CA ALA A 170 30.83 -34.50 23.28
C ALA A 170 30.16 -35.74 22.63
N PRO A 171 29.26 -36.43 23.33
CA PRO A 171 28.40 -37.40 22.69
C PRO A 171 27.53 -36.70 21.63
N GLU A 172 27.02 -37.47 20.65
CA GLU A 172 26.09 -36.95 19.65
C GLU A 172 24.84 -36.38 20.34
N SER A 173 24.75 -35.07 20.38
CA SER A 173 23.67 -34.35 21.06
C SER A 173 23.31 -33.08 20.31
N TYR A 174 22.11 -32.55 20.58
CA TYR A 174 21.55 -31.42 19.87
C TYR A 174 20.98 -30.41 20.86
N LEU A 175 21.21 -29.14 20.62
CA LEU A 175 20.54 -28.07 21.33
C LEU A 175 19.35 -27.61 20.50
N GLY A 176 18.16 -27.59 21.10
CA GLY A 176 16.94 -27.17 20.45
C GLY A 176 16.24 -26.04 21.19
N ILE A 177 15.48 -25.27 20.44
CA ILE A 177 14.60 -24.24 20.96
C ILE A 177 13.21 -24.33 20.33
N SER A 178 12.25 -23.83 21.08
CA SER A 178 10.92 -23.48 20.60
C SER A 178 10.85 -21.96 20.51
N VAL A 179 10.62 -21.44 19.31
CA VAL A 179 10.49 -19.98 19.06
C VAL A 179 9.13 -19.50 19.55
N ASN A 180 9.12 -18.40 20.28
CA ASN A 180 7.90 -17.76 20.78
C ASN A 180 7.14 -17.07 19.63
N THR A 181 6.02 -17.65 19.22
CA THR A 181 5.18 -17.07 18.16
C THR A 181 4.55 -15.75 18.58
N ASP A 182 4.34 -15.50 19.87
CA ASP A 182 3.85 -14.19 20.36
C ASP A 182 4.89 -13.06 20.07
N TYR A 183 6.19 -13.40 20.09
CA TYR A 183 7.26 -12.47 19.68
C TYR A 183 7.20 -12.18 18.18
N LEU A 184 7.06 -13.22 17.36
CA LEU A 184 6.93 -13.07 15.90
C LEU A 184 5.64 -12.31 15.53
N GLN A 185 4.56 -12.54 16.27
CA GLN A 185 3.31 -11.80 16.11
C GLN A 185 3.49 -10.28 16.31
N ARG A 186 4.33 -9.87 17.28
CA ARG A 186 4.63 -8.44 17.47
C ARG A 186 5.31 -7.85 16.24
N ILE A 187 6.29 -8.56 15.67
CA ILE A 187 6.99 -8.13 14.45
C ILE A 187 6.01 -7.98 13.28
N VAL A 188 5.12 -8.96 13.10
CA VAL A 188 4.09 -8.94 12.06
C VAL A 188 3.14 -7.74 12.22
N ASN A 189 2.78 -7.40 13.46
CA ASN A 189 1.87 -6.29 13.77
C ASN A 189 2.54 -4.91 13.65
N GLU A 190 3.86 -4.82 13.81
CA GLU A 190 4.59 -3.56 13.68
C GLU A 190 4.72 -3.07 12.23
N VAL A 191 4.71 -3.99 11.26
CA VAL A 191 4.89 -3.68 9.85
C VAL A 191 3.52 -3.56 9.20
N LYS A 192 2.98 -2.35 9.17
CA LYS A 192 1.73 -2.02 8.46
C LYS A 192 1.80 -0.61 7.90
N SER A 193 1.22 -0.39 6.73
CA SER A 193 1.15 0.92 6.08
C SER A 193 -0.05 1.74 6.57
N SER A 194 -1.10 1.08 7.08
CA SER A 194 -2.32 1.72 7.55
C SER A 194 -2.99 0.92 8.67
N GLU A 195 -3.89 1.57 9.43
CA GLU A 195 -4.66 0.90 10.48
C GLU A 195 -5.64 -0.16 9.95
N SER A 196 -6.02 -0.04 8.69
CA SER A 196 -6.95 -0.97 8.03
C SER A 196 -6.27 -2.14 7.35
N GLU A 197 -4.95 -2.20 7.43
CA GLU A 197 -4.10 -3.26 6.90
C GLU A 197 -3.71 -4.21 8.01
N TYR A 198 -3.65 -5.48 7.68
CA TYR A 198 -3.04 -6.45 8.57
C TYR A 198 -2.31 -7.56 7.81
N THR A 199 -1.33 -8.10 8.48
CA THR A 199 -0.52 -9.22 7.97
C THR A 199 -0.74 -10.43 8.86
N PHE A 200 -0.72 -11.60 8.28
CA PHE A 200 -0.64 -12.86 8.98
C PHE A 200 0.48 -13.72 8.41
N ALA A 201 1.02 -14.60 9.24
CA ALA A 201 2.08 -15.51 8.85
C ALA A 201 1.64 -16.97 9.01
N PHE A 202 2.13 -17.83 8.12
CA PHE A 202 1.70 -19.22 7.99
C PHE A 202 2.86 -20.17 7.67
N ASP A 203 2.67 -21.46 7.92
CA ASP A 203 3.60 -22.51 7.49
C ASP A 203 3.30 -23.02 6.08
N GLY A 204 4.32 -23.52 5.42
CA GLY A 204 4.22 -23.99 4.04
C GLY A 204 3.70 -25.42 3.89
N LYS A 205 3.54 -26.19 4.95
CA LYS A 205 3.06 -27.58 4.88
C LYS A 205 1.54 -27.67 4.81
N ASN A 206 0.87 -26.95 5.73
CA ASN A 206 -0.58 -26.95 5.86
C ASN A 206 -1.20 -25.58 5.65
N GLY A 207 -0.38 -24.52 5.55
CA GLY A 207 -0.84 -23.15 5.63
C GLY A 207 -1.33 -22.78 7.04
N LEU A 208 -0.82 -23.45 8.09
CA LEU A 208 -1.24 -23.20 9.47
C LEU A 208 -0.81 -21.80 9.89
N VAL A 209 -1.77 -20.98 10.27
CA VAL A 209 -1.53 -19.60 10.69
C VAL A 209 -0.91 -19.58 12.09
N PHE A 210 0.26 -18.96 12.21
CA PHE A 210 0.98 -18.85 13.50
C PHE A 210 1.10 -17.42 14.02
N ALA A 211 0.80 -16.44 13.20
CA ALA A 211 0.70 -15.03 13.57
C ALA A 211 -0.49 -14.39 12.85
N HIS A 212 -1.40 -13.78 13.59
CA HIS A 212 -2.61 -13.14 13.06
C HIS A 212 -3.13 -12.10 14.07
N PRO A 213 -3.68 -10.94 13.65
CA PRO A 213 -4.27 -9.97 14.56
C PRO A 213 -5.38 -10.54 15.44
N ASP A 214 -6.18 -11.44 14.88
CA ASP A 214 -7.18 -12.18 15.62
C ASP A 214 -6.58 -13.51 16.11
N ALA A 215 -6.48 -13.61 17.44
CA ALA A 215 -5.89 -14.77 18.11
C ALA A 215 -6.69 -16.08 17.89
N GLU A 216 -7.95 -15.99 17.47
CA GLU A 216 -8.78 -17.17 17.22
C GLU A 216 -8.24 -18.03 16.08
N TYR A 217 -7.58 -17.43 15.08
CA TYR A 217 -7.01 -18.14 13.94
C TYR A 217 -5.63 -18.75 14.23
N ILE A 218 -4.94 -18.28 15.27
CA ILE A 218 -3.57 -18.74 15.58
C ILE A 218 -3.56 -20.20 16.02
N GLY A 219 -2.81 -21.04 15.30
CA GLY A 219 -2.68 -22.46 15.56
C GLY A 219 -3.90 -23.32 15.22
N LYS A 220 -4.91 -22.71 14.58
CA LYS A 220 -6.16 -23.39 14.19
C LYS A 220 -6.41 -23.33 12.70
N LEU A 221 -6.37 -22.11 12.09
CA LEU A 221 -6.67 -21.91 10.68
C LEU A 221 -5.57 -22.51 9.80
N LYS A 222 -5.96 -23.43 8.91
CA LYS A 222 -5.11 -24.05 7.89
C LYS A 222 -5.56 -23.61 6.51
N VAL A 223 -4.78 -22.76 5.86
CA VAL A 223 -5.18 -22.17 4.56
C VAL A 223 -5.07 -23.16 3.41
N LEU A 224 -4.06 -24.04 3.41
CA LEU A 224 -3.85 -25.03 2.34
C LEU A 224 -4.77 -26.25 2.50
N ASN A 225 -4.93 -26.70 3.72
CA ASN A 225 -5.73 -27.88 4.07
C ASN A 225 -6.77 -27.54 5.16
N PRO A 226 -7.77 -26.70 4.82
CA PRO A 226 -8.74 -26.26 5.82
C PRO A 226 -9.63 -27.39 6.30
N ASP A 227 -9.84 -27.43 7.62
CA ASP A 227 -10.85 -28.30 8.23
C ASP A 227 -12.26 -27.70 7.96
N GLU A 228 -13.31 -28.51 8.02
CA GLU A 228 -14.68 -27.99 8.03
C GLU A 228 -14.96 -27.33 9.41
N PRO A 229 -15.54 -26.12 9.52
CA PRO A 229 -16.22 -25.32 8.48
C PRO A 229 -15.33 -24.34 7.73
N ASP A 230 -14.05 -24.21 8.04
CA ASP A 230 -13.12 -23.18 7.54
C ASP A 230 -12.95 -23.19 6.00
N LYS A 231 -13.24 -24.35 5.39
CA LYS A 231 -13.16 -24.53 3.94
C LYS A 231 -13.98 -23.51 3.15
N LYS A 232 -15.11 -23.04 3.70
CA LYS A 232 -15.95 -22.02 3.09
C LYS A 232 -15.40 -20.61 3.26
N LEU A 233 -14.51 -20.40 4.23
CA LEU A 233 -13.92 -19.09 4.51
C LEU A 233 -12.70 -18.80 3.62
N ILE A 234 -12.07 -19.83 3.04
CA ILE A 234 -10.82 -19.66 2.30
C ILE A 234 -11.10 -19.58 0.80
N ALA A 235 -10.93 -18.39 0.24
CA ALA A 235 -11.04 -18.17 -1.20
C ALA A 235 -9.95 -18.96 -1.96
N PRO A 236 -10.25 -19.51 -3.15
CA PRO A 236 -9.27 -20.24 -3.97
C PRO A 236 -8.01 -19.41 -4.25
N GLN A 237 -8.17 -18.11 -4.53
CA GLN A 237 -7.05 -17.20 -4.82
C GLN A 237 -6.14 -16.98 -3.59
N LEU A 238 -6.69 -17.02 -2.37
CA LEU A 238 -5.89 -16.96 -1.16
C LEU A 238 -5.06 -18.23 -0.98
N ARG A 239 -5.65 -19.38 -1.27
CA ARG A 239 -4.94 -20.68 -1.24
C ARG A 239 -3.80 -20.69 -2.23
N GLU A 240 -4.05 -20.29 -3.49
CA GLU A 240 -3.04 -20.16 -4.54
C GLU A 240 -1.91 -19.22 -4.12
N ALA A 241 -2.23 -18.07 -3.51
CA ALA A 241 -1.25 -17.11 -3.01
C ALA A 241 -0.34 -17.73 -1.94
N VAL A 242 -0.92 -18.53 -1.02
CA VAL A 242 -0.18 -19.23 0.02
C VAL A 242 0.71 -20.33 -0.60
N GLU A 243 0.22 -21.08 -1.59
CA GLU A 243 1.03 -22.06 -2.33
C GLU A 243 2.20 -21.40 -3.07
N LEU A 244 1.97 -20.29 -3.75
CA LEU A 244 3.02 -19.54 -4.45
C LEU A 244 4.07 -19.03 -3.47
N ALA A 245 3.64 -18.49 -2.32
CA ALA A 245 4.57 -18.03 -1.29
C ALA A 245 5.43 -19.18 -0.75
N THR A 246 4.85 -20.37 -0.48
CA THR A 246 5.63 -21.51 -0.01
C THR A 246 6.64 -22.02 -1.03
N ASN A 247 6.39 -21.78 -2.32
CA ASN A 247 7.31 -22.08 -3.41
C ASN A 247 8.36 -20.99 -3.65
N GLY A 248 8.52 -20.05 -2.72
CA GLY A 248 9.54 -18.99 -2.79
C GLY A 248 9.13 -17.75 -3.59
N ASN A 249 7.88 -17.65 -4.03
CA ASN A 249 7.40 -16.53 -4.81
C ASN A 249 6.83 -15.41 -3.94
N SER A 250 6.81 -14.19 -4.49
CA SER A 250 6.13 -13.05 -3.93
C SER A 250 5.22 -12.44 -4.99
N GLY A 251 4.07 -11.94 -4.60
CA GLY A 251 3.12 -11.36 -5.54
C GLY A 251 1.92 -10.74 -4.85
N SER A 252 0.98 -10.28 -5.66
CA SER A 252 -0.29 -9.75 -5.18
C SER A 252 -1.47 -10.48 -5.81
N THR A 253 -2.55 -10.59 -5.08
CA THR A 253 -3.79 -11.21 -5.53
C THR A 253 -4.99 -10.41 -5.05
N VAL A 254 -6.15 -10.67 -5.65
CA VAL A 254 -7.43 -10.12 -5.21
C VAL A 254 -8.41 -11.26 -5.06
N TYR A 255 -9.11 -11.28 -3.94
CA TYR A 255 -10.13 -12.30 -3.67
C TYR A 255 -11.32 -11.68 -2.94
N THR A 256 -12.40 -12.45 -2.84
CA THR A 256 -13.58 -12.04 -2.07
C THR A 256 -13.65 -12.84 -0.79
N PHE A 257 -13.82 -12.13 0.33
CA PHE A 257 -13.97 -12.72 1.65
C PHE A 257 -15.17 -12.07 2.35
N ASN A 258 -16.13 -12.87 2.80
CA ASN A 258 -17.39 -12.39 3.42
C ASN A 258 -18.13 -11.33 2.59
N GLY A 259 -18.09 -11.45 1.26
CA GLY A 259 -18.73 -10.49 0.34
C GLY A 259 -17.92 -9.22 0.07
N GLU A 260 -16.79 -9.02 0.72
CA GLU A 260 -15.88 -7.89 0.50
C GLU A 260 -14.71 -8.28 -0.42
N LYS A 261 -14.41 -7.41 -1.36
CA LYS A 261 -13.21 -7.53 -2.22
C LYS A 261 -11.97 -7.16 -1.39
N ILE A 262 -11.00 -8.07 -1.34
CA ILE A 262 -9.75 -7.92 -0.60
C ILE A 262 -8.58 -7.80 -1.59
N ILE A 263 -7.73 -6.83 -1.39
CA ILE A 263 -6.43 -6.73 -2.03
C ILE A 263 -5.42 -7.34 -1.06
N ALA A 264 -4.66 -8.33 -1.52
CA ALA A 264 -3.65 -8.97 -0.71
C ALA A 264 -2.34 -9.12 -1.48
N ALA A 265 -1.26 -9.23 -0.73
CA ALA A 265 0.04 -9.60 -1.24
C ALA A 265 0.66 -10.67 -0.36
N TYR A 266 1.51 -11.47 -0.95
CA TYR A 266 2.16 -12.59 -0.29
C TYR A 266 3.66 -12.58 -0.55
N ALA A 267 4.42 -13.06 0.42
CA ALA A 267 5.85 -13.23 0.29
C ALA A 267 6.33 -14.44 1.09
N ASN A 268 7.34 -15.12 0.56
CA ASN A 268 8.08 -16.16 1.29
C ASN A 268 9.00 -15.54 2.32
N ILE A 269 9.22 -16.22 3.44
CA ILE A 269 10.30 -15.91 4.40
C ILE A 269 11.55 -16.67 3.96
N PRO A 270 12.57 -15.98 3.39
CA PRO A 270 13.71 -16.65 2.80
C PRO A 270 14.42 -17.60 3.76
N GLY A 271 14.92 -18.73 3.24
CA GLY A 271 15.59 -19.75 4.04
C GLY A 271 14.68 -20.58 4.95
N THR A 272 13.38 -20.41 4.82
CA THR A 272 12.38 -21.17 5.57
C THR A 272 11.25 -21.65 4.66
N ASN A 273 10.41 -22.56 5.20
CA ASN A 273 9.17 -22.97 4.55
C ASN A 273 7.96 -22.20 5.13
N LEU A 274 8.16 -20.90 5.42
CA LEU A 274 7.15 -20.04 6.03
C LEU A 274 6.83 -18.89 5.07
N GLY A 275 5.66 -18.31 5.24
CA GLY A 275 5.26 -17.15 4.42
C GLY A 275 4.40 -16.17 5.18
N VAL A 276 4.19 -15.01 4.55
CA VAL A 276 3.31 -13.97 5.04
C VAL A 276 2.30 -13.56 3.97
N VAL A 277 1.12 -13.18 4.41
CA VAL A 277 0.11 -12.51 3.58
C VAL A 277 -0.28 -11.21 4.25
N THR A 278 -0.13 -10.11 3.53
CA THR A 278 -0.65 -8.79 3.91
C THR A 278 -1.93 -8.53 3.16
N ARG A 279 -2.94 -7.99 3.82
CA ARG A 279 -4.24 -7.75 3.20
C ARG A 279 -4.91 -6.47 3.66
N MET A 280 -5.68 -5.88 2.73
CA MET A 280 -6.50 -4.71 2.96
C MET A 280 -7.83 -4.87 2.22
N THR A 281 -8.93 -4.37 2.78
CA THR A 281 -10.21 -4.35 2.05
C THR A 281 -10.14 -3.34 0.91
N HIS A 282 -10.69 -3.69 -0.25
CA HIS A 282 -10.82 -2.76 -1.38
C HIS A 282 -11.55 -1.47 -0.98
N GLN A 283 -12.49 -1.57 -0.05
CA GLN A 283 -13.20 -0.42 0.47
C GLN A 283 -12.27 0.59 1.15
N ASN A 284 -11.32 0.11 1.96
CA ASN A 284 -10.33 0.95 2.63
C ASN A 284 -9.27 1.46 1.65
N ALA A 285 -8.85 0.63 0.72
CA ALA A 285 -7.96 1.03 -0.36
C ALA A 285 -8.52 2.21 -1.17
N MET A 286 -9.84 2.22 -1.40
CA MET A 286 -10.52 3.29 -2.15
C MET A 286 -11.02 4.45 -1.25
N ALA A 287 -10.75 4.44 0.06
CA ALA A 287 -11.16 5.50 0.97
C ALA A 287 -10.65 6.91 0.56
N PRO A 288 -9.41 7.09 0.08
CA PRO A 288 -8.94 8.39 -0.42
C PRO A 288 -9.81 8.94 -1.55
N ILE A 289 -10.22 8.10 -2.51
CA ILE A 289 -11.06 8.52 -3.63
C ILE A 289 -12.43 9.02 -3.15
N ARG A 290 -13.00 8.39 -2.14
CA ARG A 290 -14.31 8.82 -1.62
C ARG A 290 -14.24 10.21 -1.00
N ARG A 291 -13.15 10.54 -0.32
CA ARG A 291 -12.94 11.86 0.27
C ARG A 291 -12.75 12.92 -0.82
N GLU A 292 -11.93 12.62 -1.82
CA GLU A 292 -11.72 13.51 -2.96
C GLU A 292 -13.00 13.71 -3.78
N ARG A 293 -13.82 12.68 -3.97
CA ARG A 293 -15.10 12.78 -4.66
C ARG A 293 -16.02 13.85 -4.05
N ASN A 294 -16.11 13.92 -2.73
CA ASN A 294 -16.98 14.91 -2.08
C ASN A 294 -16.46 16.33 -2.28
N ILE A 295 -15.14 16.52 -2.28
CA ILE A 295 -14.50 17.80 -2.58
C ILE A 295 -14.72 18.18 -4.05
N SER A 296 -14.56 17.23 -4.96
CA SER A 296 -14.77 17.40 -6.39
C SER A 296 -16.23 17.77 -6.69
N LEU A 297 -17.20 17.08 -6.09
CA LEU A 297 -18.63 17.42 -6.21
C LEU A 297 -18.92 18.84 -5.69
N LEU A 298 -18.28 19.27 -4.62
CA LEU A 298 -18.40 20.64 -4.10
C LEU A 298 -17.85 21.66 -5.08
N ILE A 299 -16.67 21.42 -5.64
CA ILE A 299 -16.05 22.28 -6.64
C ILE A 299 -16.95 22.37 -7.89
N THR A 300 -17.46 21.23 -8.36
CA THR A 300 -18.38 21.17 -9.50
C THR A 300 -19.66 21.95 -9.23
N PHE A 301 -20.22 21.85 -8.04
CA PHE A 301 -21.40 22.61 -7.64
C PHE A 301 -21.12 24.11 -7.63
N ILE A 302 -19.99 24.55 -7.05
CA ILE A 302 -19.58 25.97 -7.02
C ILE A 302 -19.34 26.48 -8.44
N ALA A 303 -18.61 25.72 -9.27
CA ALA A 303 -18.36 26.09 -10.67
C ALA A 303 -19.67 26.20 -11.48
N SER A 304 -20.62 25.30 -11.26
CA SER A 304 -21.92 25.34 -11.88
C SER A 304 -22.74 26.56 -11.43
N LEU A 305 -22.69 26.92 -10.16
CA LEU A 305 -23.36 28.08 -9.60
C LEU A 305 -22.77 29.40 -10.15
N LEU A 306 -21.44 29.48 -10.22
CA LEU A 306 -20.74 30.64 -10.82
C LEU A 306 -21.05 30.74 -12.32
N GLY A 307 -21.03 29.62 -13.05
CA GLY A 307 -21.41 29.57 -14.46
C GLY A 307 -22.86 30.01 -14.67
N PHE A 308 -23.77 29.60 -13.80
CA PHE A 308 -25.17 30.03 -13.84
C PHE A 308 -25.31 31.54 -13.59
N ALA A 309 -24.64 32.07 -12.55
CA ALA A 309 -24.66 33.50 -12.26
C ALA A 309 -24.10 34.31 -13.43
N LEU A 310 -22.97 33.88 -14.01
CA LEU A 310 -22.35 34.54 -15.15
C LEU A 310 -23.26 34.51 -16.39
N ALA A 311 -23.83 33.33 -16.69
CA ALA A 311 -24.79 33.16 -17.78
C ALA A 311 -26.07 33.98 -17.58
N TYR A 312 -26.55 34.08 -16.34
CA TYR A 312 -27.69 34.89 -15.98
C TYR A 312 -27.42 36.39 -16.19
N PHE A 313 -26.28 36.87 -15.70
CA PHE A 313 -25.87 38.29 -15.89
C PHE A 313 -25.64 38.64 -17.36
N LEU A 314 -24.88 37.83 -18.10
CA LEU A 314 -24.68 37.99 -19.53
C LEU A 314 -26.01 37.97 -20.29
N SER A 315 -26.89 37.00 -19.95
CA SER A 315 -28.19 36.89 -20.56
C SER A 315 -29.11 38.10 -20.23
N LYS A 316 -29.00 38.64 -19.01
CA LYS A 316 -29.71 39.88 -18.62
C LYS A 316 -29.24 41.09 -19.41
N PHE A 317 -27.89 41.22 -19.53
CA PHE A 317 -27.27 42.32 -20.28
C PHE A 317 -27.62 42.30 -21.78
N ILE A 318 -27.71 41.11 -22.37
CA ILE A 318 -28.00 40.93 -23.80
C ILE A 318 -29.50 40.91 -24.09
N SER A 319 -30.27 40.15 -23.27
CA SER A 319 -31.68 39.84 -23.60
C SER A 319 -32.65 40.98 -23.32
N ASP A 320 -32.40 41.78 -22.27
CA ASP A 320 -33.36 42.85 -21.91
C ASP A 320 -33.32 44.03 -22.88
N PRO A 321 -32.12 44.49 -23.36
CA PRO A 321 -32.05 45.47 -24.44
C PRO A 321 -32.68 44.99 -25.77
N ILE A 322 -32.38 43.71 -26.13
CA ILE A 322 -32.95 43.12 -27.36
C ILE A 322 -34.47 43.03 -27.29
N LYS A 323 -35.06 42.66 -26.13
CA LYS A 323 -36.52 42.66 -25.93
C LYS A 323 -37.10 44.05 -26.08
N LYS A 324 -36.43 45.11 -25.60
CA LYS A 324 -36.84 46.49 -25.76
C LYS A 324 -36.88 46.85 -27.24
N VAL A 325 -35.76 46.54 -27.97
CA VAL A 325 -35.68 46.79 -29.41
C VAL A 325 -36.71 46.00 -30.21
N SER A 326 -36.91 44.69 -29.88
CA SER A 326 -37.94 43.85 -30.52
C SER A 326 -39.36 44.37 -30.28
N ASN A 327 -39.66 44.82 -29.08
CA ASN A 327 -40.95 45.45 -28.78
C ASN A 327 -41.11 46.76 -29.52
N MET A 328 -40.04 47.54 -29.65
CA MET A 328 -40.01 48.77 -30.45
C MET A 328 -40.23 48.46 -31.94
N SER A 329 -39.48 47.45 -32.47
CA SER A 329 -39.65 47.01 -33.85
C SER A 329 -41.10 46.58 -34.12
N LYS A 330 -41.75 45.87 -33.17
CA LYS A 330 -43.15 45.49 -33.25
C LYS A 330 -44.11 46.71 -33.19
N ILE A 331 -43.77 47.70 -32.44
CA ILE A 331 -44.55 48.96 -32.35
C ILE A 331 -44.41 49.73 -33.64
N ILE A 332 -43.17 49.86 -34.13
CA ILE A 332 -42.87 50.58 -35.40
C ILE A 332 -43.43 49.83 -36.61
N SER A 333 -43.31 48.47 -36.65
CA SER A 333 -43.89 47.65 -37.74
C SER A 333 -45.42 47.69 -37.79
N LYS A 334 -46.09 48.09 -36.69
CA LYS A 334 -47.50 48.34 -36.63
C LYS A 334 -47.90 49.80 -37.01
N GLY A 335 -46.93 50.62 -37.40
CA GLY A 335 -47.16 51.97 -37.81
C GLY A 335 -47.45 52.96 -36.68
N ASP A 336 -47.32 52.53 -35.40
CA ASP A 336 -47.52 53.41 -34.26
C ASP A 336 -46.20 54.09 -33.87
N PHE A 337 -45.99 55.31 -34.44
CA PHE A 337 -44.84 56.16 -34.17
C PHE A 337 -45.05 57.11 -32.99
N SER A 338 -46.23 57.08 -32.36
CA SER A 338 -46.59 58.03 -31.29
C SER A 338 -45.83 57.85 -30.00
N LYS A 339 -45.22 56.65 -29.77
CA LYS A 339 -44.43 56.33 -28.58
C LYS A 339 -42.93 56.46 -28.77
N THR A 340 -42.47 56.95 -29.90
CA THR A 340 -41.04 57.18 -30.17
C THR A 340 -40.46 58.34 -29.37
N SER A 341 -41.28 59.30 -28.94
CA SER A 341 -40.83 60.41 -28.08
C SER A 341 -40.52 60.05 -26.64
N ASP A 342 -41.11 58.96 -26.10
CA ASP A 342 -40.76 58.48 -24.72
C ASP A 342 -39.43 57.72 -24.66
N ILE A 343 -38.91 57.38 -25.80
CA ILE A 343 -37.64 56.64 -25.94
C ILE A 343 -36.44 57.59 -25.98
N VAL A 344 -36.66 58.81 -26.37
CA VAL A 344 -35.61 59.85 -26.53
C VAL A 344 -35.03 60.35 -25.18
N LYS A 345 -35.58 59.94 -24.05
CA LYS A 345 -35.10 60.35 -22.70
C LYS A 345 -34.31 59.29 -21.94
N SER A 346 -33.59 58.38 -22.61
CA SER A 346 -32.61 57.59 -21.92
C SER A 346 -31.36 58.40 -21.70
N LYS A 347 -31.05 58.69 -20.44
CA LYS A 347 -29.90 59.46 -20.00
C LYS A 347 -28.57 58.70 -20.05
N ASN A 348 -28.57 57.49 -20.61
CA ASN A 348 -27.38 56.64 -20.71
C ASN A 348 -26.76 56.81 -22.11
N ASN A 349 -25.51 57.14 -22.19
CA ASN A 349 -24.72 57.21 -23.42
C ASN A 349 -24.16 55.82 -23.81
N ASP A 350 -24.98 54.76 -23.67
CA ASP A 350 -24.62 53.45 -24.14
C ASP A 350 -25.11 53.18 -25.56
N GLU A 351 -24.52 52.19 -26.23
CA GLU A 351 -24.85 51.84 -27.61
C GLU A 351 -26.34 51.48 -27.80
N ILE A 352 -27.02 51.05 -26.71
CA ILE A 352 -28.44 50.69 -26.69
C ILE A 352 -29.30 51.94 -26.66
N SER A 353 -28.89 52.96 -25.93
CA SER A 353 -29.57 54.24 -25.91
C SER A 353 -29.40 54.96 -27.27
N CYS A 354 -28.25 54.87 -27.89
CA CYS A 354 -27.99 55.31 -29.23
C CYS A 354 -28.84 54.56 -30.25
N LEU A 355 -29.05 53.24 -30.07
CA LEU A 355 -29.96 52.43 -30.86
C LEU A 355 -31.42 52.88 -30.73
N GLN A 356 -31.83 53.22 -29.51
CA GLN A 356 -33.18 53.73 -29.28
C GLN A 356 -33.40 55.11 -29.93
N GLU A 357 -32.40 55.96 -29.88
CA GLU A 357 -32.41 57.29 -30.44
C GLU A 357 -32.43 57.27 -31.96
N SER A 358 -31.70 56.35 -32.54
CA SER A 358 -31.63 56.16 -33.99
C SER A 358 -32.84 55.50 -34.61
N PHE A 359 -33.65 54.80 -33.88
CA PHE A 359 -34.89 54.19 -34.40
C PHE A 359 -35.95 55.25 -34.78
N GLY A 360 -35.73 56.50 -34.39
CA GLY A 360 -36.60 57.61 -34.75
C GLY A 360 -36.42 58.18 -36.18
N VAL A 361 -35.32 57.90 -36.80
CA VAL A 361 -34.97 58.48 -38.15
C VAL A 361 -34.69 57.28 -39.10
N MET A 362 -35.59 57.13 -40.04
CA MET A 362 -36.01 55.90 -40.69
C MET A 362 -35.01 55.01 -41.46
N ALA A 363 -34.07 55.51 -42.13
CA ALA A 363 -33.33 54.65 -43.09
C ALA A 363 -31.87 54.37 -42.70
N ASP A 364 -31.23 55.33 -42.06
CA ASP A 364 -29.80 55.18 -41.72
C ASP A 364 -29.53 54.28 -40.52
N MET A 365 -30.56 53.90 -39.85
CA MET A 365 -30.54 53.22 -38.60
C MET A 365 -30.31 51.74 -38.65
N LEU A 366 -30.93 51.05 -39.55
CA LEU A 366 -30.69 49.63 -39.77
C LEU A 366 -29.21 49.39 -40.10
N LYS A 367 -28.59 50.33 -40.82
CA LYS A 367 -27.19 50.23 -41.17
C LYS A 367 -26.28 50.47 -39.94
N THR A 368 -26.59 51.51 -39.14
CA THR A 368 -25.85 51.77 -37.89
C THR A 368 -26.04 50.66 -36.88
N THR A 369 -27.25 50.14 -36.77
CA THR A 369 -27.58 48.98 -35.92
C THR A 369 -26.83 47.73 -36.36
N MET A 370 -26.80 47.46 -37.69
CA MET A 370 -26.03 46.31 -38.22
C MET A 370 -24.51 46.49 -37.98
N HIS A 371 -23.98 47.74 -38.11
CA HIS A 371 -22.57 47.99 -37.79
C HIS A 371 -22.30 47.80 -36.29
N GLN A 372 -23.16 48.29 -35.41
CA GLN A 372 -22.96 48.13 -33.96
C GLN A 372 -23.08 46.66 -33.52
N ILE A 373 -24.01 45.91 -34.12
CA ILE A 373 -24.10 44.47 -33.88
C ILE A 373 -22.86 43.74 -34.41
N HIS A 374 -22.35 44.17 -35.58
CA HIS A 374 -21.13 43.59 -36.14
C HIS A 374 -19.92 43.84 -35.25
N ASP A 375 -19.74 45.07 -34.75
CA ASP A 375 -18.62 45.46 -33.88
C ASP A 375 -18.68 44.73 -32.52
N ALA A 376 -19.87 44.59 -31.93
CA ALA A 376 -20.08 43.83 -30.71
C ALA A 376 -19.79 42.34 -30.92
N THR A 377 -20.15 41.79 -32.10
CA THR A 377 -19.90 40.39 -32.46
C THR A 377 -18.40 40.15 -32.70
N ILE A 378 -17.70 41.09 -33.32
CA ILE A 378 -16.25 41.07 -33.52
C ILE A 378 -15.52 41.11 -32.16
N GLN A 379 -15.97 41.94 -31.23
CA GLN A 379 -15.41 41.97 -29.87
C GLN A 379 -15.65 40.68 -29.09
N ILE A 380 -16.84 40.11 -29.22
CA ILE A 380 -17.15 38.83 -28.60
C ILE A 380 -16.30 37.70 -29.23
N ALA A 381 -16.14 37.73 -30.58
CA ALA A 381 -15.29 36.76 -31.27
C ALA A 381 -13.82 36.93 -30.86
N SER A 382 -13.34 38.19 -30.73
CA SER A 382 -11.98 38.46 -30.24
C SER A 382 -11.79 38.00 -28.80
N ALA A 383 -12.72 38.29 -27.90
CA ALA A 383 -12.65 37.87 -26.51
C ALA A 383 -12.78 36.31 -26.37
N SER A 384 -13.59 35.70 -27.25
CA SER A 384 -13.69 34.25 -27.31
C SER A 384 -12.39 33.60 -27.83
N GLY A 385 -11.73 34.26 -28.81
CA GLY A 385 -10.40 33.85 -29.29
C GLY A 385 -9.31 33.94 -28.22
N GLU A 386 -9.33 35.01 -27.43
CA GLU A 386 -8.38 35.18 -26.30
C GLU A 386 -8.64 34.15 -25.18
N LEU A 387 -9.92 33.88 -24.90
CA LEU A 387 -10.32 32.82 -23.95
C LEU A 387 -9.92 31.43 -24.44
N GLN A 388 -10.06 31.16 -25.76
CA GLN A 388 -9.61 29.90 -26.34
C GLN A 388 -8.08 29.77 -26.24
N ILE A 389 -7.32 30.83 -26.57
CA ILE A 389 -5.87 30.85 -26.44
C ILE A 389 -5.45 30.65 -24.96
N SER A 390 -6.15 31.30 -24.04
CA SER A 390 -5.86 31.15 -22.60
C SER A 390 -6.16 29.73 -22.09
N SER A 391 -7.26 29.11 -22.57
CA SER A 391 -7.60 27.73 -22.25
C SER A 391 -6.59 26.74 -22.82
N GLU A 392 -6.12 26.97 -24.05
CA GLU A 392 -5.10 26.15 -24.69
C GLU A 392 -3.75 26.22 -23.97
N LYS A 393 -3.35 27.43 -23.55
CA LYS A 393 -2.16 27.61 -22.70
C LYS A 393 -2.31 26.93 -21.33
N SER A 394 -3.49 26.98 -20.72
CA SER A 394 -3.75 26.29 -19.47
C SER A 394 -3.70 24.78 -19.62
N ALA A 395 -4.23 24.24 -20.74
CA ALA A 395 -4.13 22.82 -21.05
C ALA A 395 -2.66 22.39 -21.25
N GLN A 396 -1.87 23.19 -22.00
CA GLN A 396 -0.45 22.94 -22.16
C GLN A 396 0.33 22.98 -20.84
N ALA A 397 0.02 23.97 -19.98
CA ALA A 397 0.62 24.03 -18.65
C ALA A 397 0.27 22.81 -17.78
N SER A 398 -0.98 22.37 -17.86
CA SER A 398 -1.42 21.16 -17.16
C SER A 398 -0.74 19.89 -17.67
N GLU A 399 -0.51 19.81 -18.99
CA GLU A 399 0.24 18.69 -19.60
C GLU A 399 1.71 18.70 -19.16
N GLN A 400 2.33 19.88 -19.11
CA GLN A 400 3.70 20.02 -18.58
C GLN A 400 3.78 19.62 -17.10
N VAL A 401 2.79 19.98 -16.28
CA VAL A 401 2.71 19.54 -14.89
C VAL A 401 2.56 18.02 -14.80
N ALA A 402 1.72 17.42 -15.65
CA ALA A 402 1.55 15.98 -15.68
C ALA A 402 2.86 15.25 -16.06
N VAL A 403 3.59 15.80 -17.04
CA VAL A 403 4.93 15.28 -17.41
C VAL A 403 5.91 15.40 -16.25
N ALA A 404 5.97 16.56 -15.60
CA ALA A 404 6.84 16.76 -14.43
C ALA A 404 6.51 15.82 -13.28
N VAL A 405 5.21 15.60 -13.01
CA VAL A 405 4.77 14.61 -12.01
C VAL A 405 5.20 13.21 -12.38
N SER A 406 5.10 12.87 -13.68
CA SER A 406 5.57 11.56 -14.19
C SER A 406 7.08 11.40 -14.03
N GLU A 407 7.85 12.44 -14.32
CA GLU A 407 9.31 12.43 -14.13
C GLU A 407 9.71 12.31 -12.66
N VAL A 408 9.01 13.01 -11.76
CA VAL A 408 9.21 12.88 -10.30
C VAL A 408 8.87 11.47 -9.83
N SER A 409 7.75 10.91 -10.32
CA SER A 409 7.36 9.54 -10.01
C SER A 409 8.39 8.52 -10.49
N GLN A 410 8.89 8.69 -11.73
CA GLN A 410 9.98 7.84 -12.26
C GLN A 410 11.28 8.03 -11.47
N GLY A 411 11.58 9.26 -11.07
CA GLY A 411 12.71 9.55 -10.20
C GLY A 411 12.61 8.86 -8.84
N ALA A 412 11.39 8.83 -8.26
CA ALA A 412 11.13 8.13 -7.00
C ALA A 412 11.31 6.60 -7.13
N VAL A 413 10.85 6.04 -8.25
CA VAL A 413 11.07 4.60 -8.55
C VAL A 413 12.56 4.28 -8.69
N ASN A 414 13.30 5.12 -9.45
CA ASN A 414 14.73 4.95 -9.61
C ASN A 414 15.48 5.08 -8.26
N GLN A 415 15.00 5.98 -7.41
CA GLN A 415 15.56 6.20 -6.08
C GLN A 415 15.26 5.01 -5.14
N ALA A 416 14.06 4.41 -5.24
CA ALA A 416 13.70 3.19 -4.51
C ALA A 416 14.57 2.00 -4.97
N GLU A 417 14.80 1.85 -6.27
CA GLU A 417 15.69 0.82 -6.80
C GLU A 417 17.16 1.02 -6.35
N ALA A 418 17.63 2.27 -6.35
CA ALA A 418 18.96 2.59 -5.84
C ALA A 418 19.09 2.29 -4.33
N ALA A 419 18.03 2.58 -3.56
CA ALA A 419 17.97 2.24 -2.15
C ALA A 419 17.99 0.72 -1.93
N ASP A 420 17.25 -0.05 -2.75
CA ASP A 420 17.29 -1.52 -2.67
C ASP A 420 18.69 -2.09 -2.98
N LYS A 421 19.33 -1.58 -4.04
CA LYS A 421 20.73 -1.95 -4.36
C LYS A 421 21.69 -1.63 -3.21
N THR A 422 21.47 -0.47 -2.57
CA THR A 422 22.26 -0.07 -1.38
C THR A 422 22.04 -1.05 -0.23
N LEU A 423 20.78 -1.43 0.01
CA LEU A 423 20.39 -2.39 1.05
C LEU A 423 21.00 -3.77 0.81
N GLN A 424 21.02 -4.23 -0.45
CA GLN A 424 21.69 -5.47 -0.85
C GLN A 424 23.21 -5.40 -0.63
N ALA A 425 23.83 -4.24 -0.92
CA ALA A 425 25.25 -4.02 -0.66
C ALA A 425 25.57 -4.06 0.84
N VAL A 426 24.72 -3.42 1.66
CA VAL A 426 24.83 -3.44 3.13
C VAL A 426 24.67 -4.87 3.67
N LYS A 427 23.72 -5.64 3.12
CA LYS A 427 23.51 -7.05 3.49
C LYS A 427 24.75 -7.90 3.22
N LYS A 428 25.33 -7.75 1.99
CA LYS A 428 26.59 -8.42 1.64
C LYS A 428 27.75 -7.98 2.53
N MET A 429 27.77 -6.70 2.92
CA MET A 429 28.78 -6.19 3.86
C MET A 429 28.62 -6.82 5.24
N SER A 430 27.37 -6.93 5.73
CA SER A 430 27.06 -7.61 7.00
C SER A 430 27.45 -9.08 6.99
N GLU A 431 27.22 -9.79 5.87
CA GLU A 431 27.67 -11.18 5.71
C GLU A 431 29.19 -11.28 5.79
N ARG A 432 29.91 -10.38 5.08
CA ARG A 432 31.39 -10.34 5.14
C ARG A 432 31.92 -10.00 6.51
N VAL A 433 31.26 -9.08 7.25
CA VAL A 433 31.61 -8.78 8.65
C VAL A 433 31.46 -10.02 9.53
N LYS A 434 30.41 -10.82 9.29
CA LYS A 434 30.18 -12.09 9.98
C LYS A 434 31.28 -13.11 9.67
N ASP A 435 31.70 -13.21 8.39
CA ASP A 435 32.82 -14.06 7.98
C ASP A 435 34.13 -13.61 8.64
N ILE A 436 34.34 -12.29 8.67
CA ILE A 436 35.51 -11.73 9.37
C ILE A 436 35.51 -12.10 10.87
N ALA A 437 34.34 -12.01 11.53
CA ALA A 437 34.19 -12.41 12.92
C ALA A 437 34.50 -13.90 13.15
N ILE A 438 34.04 -14.75 12.22
CA ILE A 438 34.36 -16.20 12.25
C ILE A 438 35.85 -16.43 12.08
N HIS A 439 36.48 -15.71 11.12
CA HIS A 439 37.93 -15.81 10.91
C HIS A 439 38.71 -15.26 12.08
N ALA A 440 38.24 -14.16 12.71
CA ALA A 440 38.84 -13.62 13.91
C ALA A 440 38.81 -14.62 15.08
N CYS A 441 37.66 -15.26 15.28
CA CYS A 441 37.48 -16.33 16.29
C CYS A 441 38.40 -17.55 15.99
N SER A 442 38.53 -17.91 14.71
CA SER A 442 39.47 -18.94 14.28
C SER A 442 40.94 -18.55 14.57
N ALA A 443 41.28 -17.30 14.28
CA ALA A 443 42.64 -16.77 14.55
C ALA A 443 42.93 -16.74 16.06
N GLU A 444 41.92 -16.37 16.88
CA GLU A 444 42.05 -16.42 18.35
C GLU A 444 42.31 -17.85 18.84
N ASN A 445 41.57 -18.82 18.29
CA ASN A 445 41.79 -20.23 18.63
C ASN A 445 43.17 -20.75 18.21
N VAL A 446 43.62 -20.34 16.99
CA VAL A 446 44.97 -20.66 16.52
C VAL A 446 46.03 -19.99 17.42
N SER A 447 45.83 -18.72 17.79
CA SER A 447 46.72 -18.00 18.70
C SER A 447 46.81 -18.67 20.07
N LYS A 448 45.63 -19.09 20.60
CA LYS A 448 45.56 -19.81 21.89
C LYS A 448 46.25 -21.17 21.82
N SER A 449 46.06 -21.90 20.71
CA SER A 449 46.75 -23.18 20.46
C SER A 449 48.24 -22.97 20.32
N SER A 450 48.67 -21.90 19.65
CA SER A 450 50.07 -21.52 19.53
C SER A 450 50.68 -21.16 20.89
N SER A 451 49.94 -20.42 21.72
CA SER A 451 50.37 -20.07 23.09
C SER A 451 50.55 -21.32 23.96
N LEU A 452 49.60 -22.28 23.86
CA LEU A 452 49.70 -23.55 24.55
C LEU A 452 50.89 -24.41 24.06
N ALA A 453 51.17 -24.37 22.75
CA ALA A 453 52.32 -25.04 22.17
C ALA A 453 53.65 -24.41 22.63
N VAL A 454 53.68 -23.07 22.72
CA VAL A 454 54.86 -22.34 23.28
C VAL A 454 55.06 -22.69 24.75
N GLU A 455 53.99 -22.70 25.56
CA GLU A 455 54.04 -23.08 26.96
C GLU A 455 54.50 -24.55 27.15
N SER A 456 53.99 -25.43 26.26
CA SER A 456 54.46 -26.84 26.25
C SER A 456 55.91 -26.97 25.82
N GLY A 457 56.32 -26.15 24.83
CA GLY A 457 57.74 -26.09 24.39
C GLY A 457 58.67 -25.56 25.49
N GLU A 458 58.26 -24.52 26.21
CA GLU A 458 58.93 -23.95 27.33
C GLU A 458 59.12 -24.99 28.47
N LYS A 459 58.02 -25.73 28.76
CA LYS A 459 58.11 -26.86 29.73
C LYS A 459 59.02 -27.96 29.27
N ALA A 460 59.04 -28.29 27.97
CA ALA A 460 59.98 -29.29 27.42
C ALA A 460 61.41 -28.83 27.45
N ILE A 461 61.69 -27.54 27.16
CA ILE A 461 63.04 -26.96 27.27
C ILE A 461 63.53 -26.96 28.74
N ASN A 462 62.67 -26.54 29.66
CA ASN A 462 62.98 -26.56 31.08
C ASN A 462 63.25 -27.99 31.64
N HIS A 463 62.56 -29.00 31.04
CA HIS A 463 62.84 -30.40 31.40
C HIS A 463 64.14 -30.96 30.76
N ALA A 464 64.57 -30.36 29.65
CA ALA A 464 65.87 -30.77 29.01
C ALA A 464 67.07 -30.08 29.56
N VAL A 465 66.88 -29.05 30.40
CA VAL A 465 68.00 -28.29 31.06
C VAL A 465 68.25 -28.76 32.51
N GLN A 466 67.38 -29.61 33.07
CA GLN A 466 67.63 -30.38 34.28
C GLN A 466 68.16 -31.76 33.91
#